data_5d7929cfba1b24c8c5d86b821e0acb9e
#
_entry.id   5d7929cfba1b24c8c5d86b821e0acb9e
#
_cell.length_a   1.000
_cell.length_b   1.000
_cell.length_c   1.000
_cell.angle_alpha   90.00
_cell.angle_beta   90.00
_cell.angle_gamma   90.00
#
_symmetry.space_group_name_H-M   'P 1'
#
loop_
_entity.id
_entity.type
_entity.pdbx_description
1 polymer ?
#
loop_
_entity_poly.entity_id
_entity_poly.type
_entity_poly.pdbx_seq_one_letter_code
_entity_poly.pdbx_strand_id
1 'polypeptide(L)'
;MKILVQFSGGKDSQACLIKAVNDYGKDKVTAVFCDTGFEHADTYKHINNVCEQLGVPLITLKSKKYKDFVDMSIKKGRFPSTMARFCTSELKVIPMIDYILSQDDSFIIIQGIRAKESKARAGYDVECSYFKEYFNDEVKGLYHKTAVLEWCKTHDASVLRPIFHWTAQEVIDYILANGQRPNPLYERGFARVGCFPCIM
;
A
#
# COMPACT_ATOMS: atom_id res chain seq x y z
N MET A 1 -9.50 -15.85 -6.91
CA MET A 1 -9.16 -14.83 -5.88
C MET A 1 -7.65 -14.66 -5.84
N LYS A 2 -7.16 -13.46 -6.05
CA LYS A 2 -5.73 -13.10 -6.09
C LYS A 2 -5.33 -12.33 -4.82
N ILE A 3 -4.06 -12.39 -4.47
CA ILE A 3 -3.53 -11.70 -3.29
C ILE A 3 -2.65 -10.55 -3.76
N LEU A 4 -3.05 -9.34 -3.40
CA LEU A 4 -2.35 -8.10 -3.71
C LEU A 4 -1.69 -7.56 -2.45
N VAL A 5 -0.39 -7.39 -2.44
CA VAL A 5 0.33 -6.79 -1.31
C VAL A 5 0.71 -5.36 -1.67
N GLN A 6 0.18 -4.38 -0.95
CA GLN A 6 0.56 -2.97 -1.11
C GLN A 6 1.99 -2.78 -0.61
N PHE A 7 2.94 -2.80 -1.54
CA PHE A 7 4.37 -2.76 -1.25
C PHE A 7 4.98 -1.39 -1.57
N SER A 8 5.34 -0.63 -0.55
CA SER A 8 5.92 0.71 -0.67
C SER A 8 7.45 0.75 -0.49
N GLY A 9 8.12 -0.39 -0.37
CA GLY A 9 9.55 -0.48 -0.09
C GLY A 9 9.93 -0.21 1.38
N GLY A 10 8.96 0.05 2.25
CA GLY A 10 9.19 0.14 3.70
C GLY A 10 9.13 -1.23 4.39
N LYS A 11 9.76 -1.35 5.57
CA LYS A 11 9.88 -2.60 6.32
C LYS A 11 8.55 -3.31 6.59
N ASP A 12 7.52 -2.53 6.93
CA ASP A 12 6.21 -3.09 7.30
C ASP A 12 5.53 -3.77 6.10
N SER A 13 5.56 -3.11 4.94
CA SER A 13 5.04 -3.68 3.70
C SER A 13 5.91 -4.81 3.16
N GLN A 14 7.23 -4.79 3.42
CA GLN A 14 8.14 -5.88 3.06
C GLN A 14 7.84 -7.14 3.90
N ALA A 15 7.68 -7.00 5.22
CA ALA A 15 7.29 -8.13 6.08
C ALA A 15 5.94 -8.73 5.64
N CYS A 16 4.98 -7.89 5.25
CA CYS A 16 3.71 -8.36 4.68
C CYS A 16 3.89 -9.14 3.38
N LEU A 17 4.78 -8.69 2.49
CA LEU A 17 5.04 -9.38 1.24
C LEU A 17 5.69 -10.75 1.48
N ILE A 18 6.69 -10.82 2.36
CA ILE A 18 7.33 -12.09 2.76
C ILE A 18 6.28 -13.02 3.38
N LYS A 19 5.47 -12.50 4.31
CA LYS A 19 4.43 -13.29 4.97
C LYS A 19 3.39 -13.81 3.98
N ALA A 20 2.95 -12.98 3.05
CA ALA A 20 2.01 -13.39 2.01
C ALA A 20 2.58 -14.55 1.16
N VAL A 21 3.85 -14.46 0.78
CA VAL A 21 4.52 -15.54 0.03
C VAL A 21 4.59 -16.83 0.85
N ASN A 22 4.92 -16.74 2.13
CA ASN A 22 4.98 -17.90 3.03
C ASN A 22 3.60 -18.54 3.26
N ASP A 23 2.55 -17.73 3.43
CA ASP A 23 1.21 -18.21 3.78
C ASP A 23 0.44 -18.73 2.56
N TYR A 24 0.62 -18.12 1.38
CA TYR A 24 -0.22 -18.38 0.19
C TYR A 24 0.54 -18.94 -1.00
N GLY A 25 1.87 -18.87 -1.00
CA GLY A 25 2.72 -19.23 -2.12
C GLY A 25 2.90 -18.08 -3.13
N LYS A 26 4.10 -17.97 -3.69
CA LYS A 26 4.50 -16.89 -4.61
C LYS A 26 3.60 -16.75 -5.84
N ASP A 27 3.07 -17.86 -6.35
CA ASP A 27 2.27 -17.89 -7.59
C ASP A 27 0.88 -17.22 -7.42
N LYS A 28 0.43 -17.04 -6.17
CA LYS A 28 -0.84 -16.36 -5.86
C LYS A 28 -0.67 -14.90 -5.43
N VAL A 29 0.57 -14.49 -5.17
CA VAL A 29 0.90 -13.17 -4.59
C VAL A 29 1.43 -12.24 -5.68
N THR A 30 0.91 -11.01 -5.67
CA THR A 30 1.39 -9.93 -6.53
C THR A 30 1.70 -8.71 -5.66
N ALA A 31 2.89 -8.16 -5.79
CA ALA A 31 3.25 -6.89 -5.17
C ALA A 31 2.66 -5.73 -5.99
N VAL A 32 2.05 -4.77 -5.31
CA VAL A 32 1.49 -3.57 -5.94
C VAL A 32 2.15 -2.33 -5.34
N PHE A 33 2.85 -1.58 -6.17
CA PHE A 33 3.52 -0.34 -5.81
C PHE A 33 2.79 0.86 -6.44
N CYS A 34 2.32 1.80 -5.62
CA CYS A 34 1.80 3.07 -6.10
C CYS A 34 2.96 4.06 -6.19
N ASP A 35 3.47 4.26 -7.41
CA ASP A 35 4.58 5.16 -7.69
C ASP A 35 4.11 6.62 -7.69
N THR A 36 4.59 7.38 -6.73
CA THR A 36 4.27 8.80 -6.61
C THR A 36 5.23 9.70 -7.38
N GLY A 37 6.31 9.12 -7.95
CA GLY A 37 7.41 9.88 -8.55
C GLY A 37 8.22 10.70 -7.53
N PHE A 38 8.09 10.36 -6.24
CA PHE A 38 8.70 11.11 -5.13
C PHE A 38 9.30 10.17 -4.08
N GLU A 39 9.75 9.00 -4.50
CA GLU A 39 10.49 8.05 -3.68
C GLU A 39 12.00 8.24 -3.88
N HIS A 40 12.79 7.85 -2.86
CA HIS A 40 14.25 7.83 -2.98
C HIS A 40 14.71 6.77 -3.99
N ALA A 41 15.78 7.04 -4.74
CA ALA A 41 16.30 6.11 -5.76
C ALA A 41 16.58 4.70 -5.20
N ASP A 42 17.11 4.61 -3.97
CA ASP A 42 17.35 3.32 -3.32
C ASP A 42 16.07 2.58 -2.97
N THR A 43 14.94 3.29 -2.77
CA THR A 43 13.63 2.65 -2.56
C THR A 43 13.15 1.95 -3.82
N TYR A 44 13.29 2.56 -5.00
CA TYR A 44 12.95 1.89 -6.26
C TYR A 44 13.78 0.62 -6.49
N LYS A 45 15.10 0.71 -6.25
CA LYS A 45 16.01 -0.45 -6.36
C LYS A 45 15.60 -1.55 -5.38
N HIS A 46 15.32 -1.17 -4.13
CA HIS A 46 14.92 -2.10 -3.08
C HIS A 46 13.62 -2.83 -3.41
N ILE A 47 12.60 -2.11 -3.92
CA ILE A 47 11.32 -2.70 -4.34
C ILE A 47 11.55 -3.79 -5.39
N ASN A 48 12.32 -3.49 -6.44
CA ASN A 48 12.61 -4.44 -7.51
C ASN A 48 13.38 -5.66 -6.97
N ASN A 49 14.44 -5.43 -6.20
CA ASN A 49 15.25 -6.51 -5.63
C ASN A 49 14.45 -7.45 -4.73
N VAL A 50 13.59 -6.92 -3.87
CA VAL A 50 12.76 -7.75 -2.99
C VAL A 50 11.77 -8.60 -3.79
N CYS A 51 11.10 -8.02 -4.78
CA CYS A 51 10.17 -8.76 -5.63
C CYS A 51 10.89 -9.86 -6.44
N GLU A 52 12.08 -9.56 -6.98
CA GLU A 52 12.91 -10.52 -7.71
C GLU A 52 13.36 -11.68 -6.81
N GLN A 53 13.87 -11.38 -5.61
CA GLN A 53 14.31 -12.39 -4.64
C GLN A 53 13.18 -13.31 -4.17
N LEU A 54 11.97 -12.76 -4.01
CA LEU A 54 10.78 -13.53 -3.63
C LEU A 54 10.12 -14.24 -4.82
N GLY A 55 10.52 -13.91 -6.06
CA GLY A 55 9.95 -14.46 -7.27
C GLY A 55 8.49 -14.08 -7.47
N VAL A 56 8.09 -12.87 -7.06
CA VAL A 56 6.72 -12.35 -7.19
C VAL A 56 6.63 -11.25 -8.24
N PRO A 57 5.54 -11.19 -9.04
CA PRO A 57 5.34 -10.09 -9.97
C PRO A 57 5.12 -8.76 -9.24
N LEU A 58 5.63 -7.68 -9.83
CA LEU A 58 5.45 -6.32 -9.36
C LEU A 58 4.57 -5.55 -10.36
N ILE A 59 3.46 -4.99 -9.86
CA ILE A 59 2.61 -4.06 -10.58
C ILE A 59 2.88 -2.66 -10.06
N THR A 60 3.25 -1.75 -10.96
CA THR A 60 3.45 -0.34 -10.64
C THR A 60 2.27 0.48 -11.11
N LEU A 61 1.56 1.09 -10.17
CA LEU A 61 0.41 1.96 -10.43
C LEU A 61 0.82 3.42 -10.36
N LYS A 62 0.27 4.23 -11.25
CA LYS A 62 0.44 5.69 -11.29
C LYS A 62 -0.90 6.40 -11.39
N SER A 63 -0.95 7.62 -10.92
CA SER A 63 -2.11 8.48 -11.12
C SER A 63 -2.32 8.75 -12.61
N LYS A 64 -3.56 8.61 -13.09
CA LYS A 64 -3.93 9.03 -14.46
C LYS A 64 -4.06 10.54 -14.59
N LYS A 65 -4.24 11.24 -13.48
CA LYS A 65 -4.50 12.68 -13.41
C LYS A 65 -3.23 13.52 -13.23
N TYR A 66 -2.27 12.98 -12.48
CA TYR A 66 -1.04 13.69 -12.13
C TYR A 66 0.17 12.88 -12.59
N LYS A 67 1.16 13.58 -13.14
CA LYS A 67 2.43 12.96 -13.55
C LYS A 67 3.17 12.36 -12.36
N ASP A 68 3.24 13.13 -11.25
CA ASP A 68 3.95 12.78 -10.04
C ASP A 68 3.46 13.66 -8.86
N PHE A 69 4.08 13.51 -7.71
CA PHE A 69 3.79 14.28 -6.50
C PHE A 69 4.00 15.80 -6.69
N VAL A 70 5.02 16.21 -7.44
CA VAL A 70 5.34 17.62 -7.66
C VAL A 70 4.27 18.26 -8.55
N ASP A 71 3.94 17.63 -9.67
CA ASP A 71 2.87 18.08 -10.58
C ASP A 71 1.52 18.19 -9.83
N MET A 72 1.21 17.20 -8.99
CA MET A 72 0.01 17.24 -8.16
C MET A 72 0.03 18.44 -7.21
N SER A 73 1.15 18.69 -6.53
CA SER A 73 1.27 19.79 -5.56
C SER A 73 1.14 21.16 -6.25
N ILE A 74 1.73 21.32 -7.43
CA ILE A 74 1.60 22.53 -8.25
C ILE A 74 0.14 22.75 -8.65
N LYS A 75 -0.53 21.73 -9.21
CA LYS A 75 -1.93 21.82 -9.65
C LYS A 75 -2.91 22.04 -8.49
N LYS A 76 -2.58 21.59 -7.28
CA LYS A 76 -3.37 21.85 -6.06
C LYS A 76 -3.03 23.20 -5.42
N GLY A 77 -1.99 23.90 -5.89
CA GLY A 77 -1.54 25.19 -5.34
C GLY A 77 -0.96 25.11 -3.93
N ARG A 78 -0.66 23.90 -3.42
CA ARG A 78 -0.10 23.67 -2.08
C ARG A 78 0.52 22.30 -1.93
N PHE A 79 1.44 22.17 -0.96
CA PHE A 79 1.90 20.88 -0.47
C PHE A 79 0.84 20.17 0.40
N PRO A 80 0.82 18.83 0.42
CA PRO A 80 0.03 18.07 1.39
C PRO A 80 0.46 18.41 2.83
N SER A 81 -0.44 18.19 3.78
CA SER A 81 -0.16 18.34 5.21
C SER A 81 -0.73 17.15 5.98
N THR A 82 -0.41 17.06 7.29
CA THR A 82 -0.98 16.03 8.16
C THR A 82 -2.51 16.07 8.20
N MET A 83 -3.10 17.26 8.05
CA MET A 83 -4.55 17.48 8.03
C MET A 83 -5.17 17.33 6.62
N ALA A 84 -4.36 17.44 5.55
CA ALA A 84 -4.84 17.41 4.18
C ALA A 84 -3.98 16.47 3.33
N ARG A 85 -4.23 15.17 3.48
CA ARG A 85 -3.45 14.07 2.87
C ARG A 85 -3.91 13.72 1.46
N PHE A 86 -4.19 14.72 0.63
CA PHE A 86 -4.64 14.49 -0.75
C PHE A 86 -3.62 13.70 -1.61
N CYS A 87 -2.34 13.70 -1.25
CA CYS A 87 -1.34 12.85 -1.90
C CYS A 87 -1.65 11.35 -1.73
N THR A 88 -2.16 10.93 -0.57
CA THR A 88 -2.57 9.54 -0.35
C THR A 88 -3.77 9.20 -1.23
N SER A 89 -4.77 10.05 -1.27
CA SER A 89 -5.97 9.85 -2.09
C SER A 89 -5.63 9.82 -3.59
N GLU A 90 -4.98 10.86 -4.10
CA GLU A 90 -4.78 11.07 -5.54
C GLU A 90 -3.70 10.15 -6.16
N LEU A 91 -2.65 9.80 -5.39
CA LEU A 91 -1.51 9.05 -5.93
C LEU A 91 -1.46 7.58 -5.50
N LYS A 92 -2.32 7.16 -4.55
CA LYS A 92 -2.30 5.78 -4.04
C LYS A 92 -3.70 5.15 -4.05
N VAL A 93 -4.69 5.78 -3.42
CA VAL A 93 -6.03 5.19 -3.29
C VAL A 93 -6.73 5.13 -4.65
N ILE A 94 -6.79 6.24 -5.38
CA ILE A 94 -7.44 6.30 -6.70
C ILE A 94 -6.80 5.32 -7.70
N PRO A 95 -5.47 5.29 -7.89
CA PRO A 95 -4.84 4.30 -8.76
C PRO A 95 -5.13 2.85 -8.38
N MET A 96 -5.22 2.57 -7.07
CA MET A 96 -5.56 1.23 -6.60
C MET A 96 -7.02 0.86 -6.90
N ILE A 97 -7.96 1.80 -6.71
CA ILE A 97 -9.37 1.61 -7.07
C ILE A 97 -9.51 1.37 -8.57
N ASP A 98 -8.86 2.20 -9.40
CA ASP A 98 -8.87 2.04 -10.85
C ASP A 98 -8.34 0.67 -11.28
N TYR A 99 -7.27 0.20 -10.63
CA TYR A 99 -6.72 -1.12 -10.91
C TYR A 99 -7.71 -2.23 -10.52
N ILE A 100 -8.29 -2.19 -9.32
CA ILE A 100 -9.25 -3.19 -8.86
C ILE A 100 -10.45 -3.25 -9.81
N LEU A 101 -11.03 -2.11 -10.16
CA LEU A 101 -12.18 -2.04 -11.06
C LEU A 101 -11.87 -2.51 -12.49
N SER A 102 -10.62 -2.49 -12.91
CA SER A 102 -10.20 -2.98 -14.23
C SER A 102 -10.05 -4.50 -14.30
N GLN A 103 -10.17 -5.19 -13.17
CA GLN A 103 -9.97 -6.62 -13.07
C GLN A 103 -11.30 -7.36 -12.90
N ASP A 104 -11.39 -8.52 -13.49
CA ASP A 104 -12.51 -9.47 -13.36
C ASP A 104 -12.13 -10.58 -12.37
N ASP A 105 -11.80 -10.18 -11.12
CA ASP A 105 -11.36 -11.11 -10.07
C ASP A 105 -11.63 -10.51 -8.67
N SER A 106 -11.78 -11.36 -7.67
CA SER A 106 -11.84 -10.96 -6.26
C SER A 106 -10.44 -10.95 -5.63
N PHE A 107 -10.24 -10.08 -4.61
CA PHE A 107 -8.92 -9.83 -4.05
C PHE A 107 -8.88 -9.92 -2.53
N ILE A 108 -7.75 -10.43 -2.01
CA ILE A 108 -7.27 -10.11 -0.65
C ILE A 108 -6.16 -9.06 -0.80
N ILE A 109 -6.36 -7.90 -0.21
CA ILE A 109 -5.42 -6.76 -0.25
C ILE A 109 -4.69 -6.70 1.07
N ILE A 110 -3.41 -7.03 1.07
CA ILE A 110 -2.57 -7.03 2.27
C ILE A 110 -1.92 -5.67 2.45
N GLN A 111 -2.09 -5.10 3.67
CA GLN A 111 -1.57 -3.79 4.04
C GLN A 111 -0.61 -3.89 5.22
N GLY A 112 0.59 -3.32 5.05
CA GLY A 112 1.60 -3.21 6.11
C GLY A 112 1.29 -2.06 7.07
N ILE A 113 0.25 -2.20 7.88
CA ILE A 113 -0.18 -1.23 8.90
C ILE A 113 -0.06 -1.88 10.28
N ARG A 114 0.54 -1.16 11.24
CA ARG A 114 0.65 -1.59 12.63
C ARG A 114 -0.09 -0.62 13.57
N ALA A 115 -0.79 -1.16 14.56
CA ALA A 115 -1.54 -0.39 15.55
C ALA A 115 -0.65 0.63 16.31
N LYS A 116 0.58 0.23 16.63
CA LYS A 116 1.55 1.05 17.39
C LYS A 116 2.15 2.24 16.61
N GLU A 117 1.84 2.40 15.31
CA GLU A 117 2.39 3.52 14.54
C GLU A 117 1.70 4.87 14.81
N SER A 118 0.42 4.85 15.16
CA SER A 118 -0.32 6.05 15.55
C SER A 118 -1.67 5.71 16.18
N LYS A 119 -2.25 6.65 16.96
CA LYS A 119 -3.60 6.49 17.55
C LYS A 119 -4.67 6.21 16.47
N ALA A 120 -4.59 6.88 15.32
CA ALA A 120 -5.53 6.67 14.22
C ALA A 120 -5.43 5.25 13.65
N ARG A 121 -4.21 4.69 13.53
CA ARG A 121 -4.01 3.32 13.04
C ARG A 121 -4.44 2.27 14.05
N ALA A 122 -4.33 2.54 15.34
CA ALA A 122 -4.78 1.63 16.39
C ALA A 122 -6.30 1.33 16.33
N GLY A 123 -7.08 2.24 15.73
CA GLY A 123 -8.52 2.05 15.53
C GLY A 123 -8.91 1.32 14.25
N TYR A 124 -7.94 0.81 13.48
CA TYR A 124 -8.26 0.06 12.26
C TYR A 124 -8.61 -1.40 12.59
N ASP A 125 -9.50 -1.99 11.81
CA ASP A 125 -9.79 -3.42 11.87
C ASP A 125 -8.61 -4.22 11.30
N VAL A 126 -8.35 -5.41 11.84
CA VAL A 126 -7.35 -6.34 11.27
C VAL A 126 -7.78 -6.80 9.89
N GLU A 127 -9.09 -6.99 9.71
CA GLU A 127 -9.73 -7.38 8.46
C GLU A 127 -10.97 -6.55 8.23
N CYS A 128 -11.19 -6.09 7.00
CA CYS A 128 -12.40 -5.36 6.60
C CYS A 128 -12.57 -5.38 5.07
N SER A 129 -13.74 -4.99 4.56
CA SER A 129 -13.88 -4.73 3.13
C SER A 129 -13.02 -3.52 2.72
N TYR A 130 -12.35 -3.61 1.56
CA TYR A 130 -11.61 -2.50 0.97
C TYR A 130 -12.54 -1.32 0.64
N PHE A 131 -13.76 -1.64 0.25
CA PHE A 131 -14.79 -0.68 -0.14
C PHE A 131 -15.84 -0.42 0.95
N LYS A 132 -15.56 -0.72 2.24
CA LYS A 132 -16.55 -0.55 3.32
C LYS A 132 -17.22 0.81 3.36
N GLU A 133 -16.49 1.89 3.09
CA GLU A 133 -17.01 3.26 3.08
C GLU A 133 -18.02 3.53 1.95
N TYR A 134 -17.98 2.73 0.88
CA TYR A 134 -18.90 2.87 -0.26
C TYR A 134 -20.32 2.42 0.04
N PHE A 135 -20.49 1.57 1.05
CA PHE A 135 -21.78 1.10 1.52
C PHE A 135 -22.36 1.99 2.62
N ASN A 136 -21.66 3.06 3.01
CA ASN A 136 -22.16 4.05 3.95
C ASN A 136 -22.76 5.24 3.16
N ASP A 137 -24.07 5.45 3.30
CA ASP A 137 -24.79 6.53 2.60
C ASP A 137 -24.48 7.93 3.14
N GLU A 138 -23.91 8.04 4.36
CA GLU A 138 -23.47 9.31 4.93
C GLU A 138 -22.20 9.81 4.26
N VAL A 139 -21.38 8.91 3.69
CA VAL A 139 -20.13 9.26 3.02
C VAL A 139 -20.42 9.68 1.59
N LYS A 140 -20.17 10.97 1.31
CA LYS A 140 -20.40 11.57 -0.01
C LYS A 140 -19.10 11.80 -0.77
N GLY A 141 -19.20 11.91 -2.10
CA GLY A 141 -18.07 12.30 -2.95
C GLY A 141 -17.00 11.20 -3.12
N LEU A 142 -17.33 9.95 -2.87
CA LEU A 142 -16.44 8.82 -3.12
C LEU A 142 -16.15 8.64 -4.61
N TYR A 143 -14.88 8.40 -4.92
CA TYR A 143 -14.41 8.21 -6.29
C TYR A 143 -15.07 7.00 -6.93
N HIS A 144 -15.73 7.22 -8.07
CA HIS A 144 -16.44 6.18 -8.85
C HIS A 144 -17.44 5.32 -8.04
N LYS A 145 -18.19 5.92 -7.07
CA LYS A 145 -19.10 5.18 -6.17
C LYS A 145 -19.98 4.20 -6.91
N THR A 146 -20.64 4.61 -8.00
CA THR A 146 -21.53 3.74 -8.78
C THR A 146 -20.80 2.54 -9.38
N ALA A 147 -19.64 2.75 -9.99
CA ALA A 147 -18.83 1.67 -10.59
C ALA A 147 -18.31 0.69 -9.53
N VAL A 148 -17.90 1.19 -8.37
CA VAL A 148 -17.46 0.35 -7.23
C VAL A 148 -18.61 -0.52 -6.74
N LEU A 149 -19.81 0.05 -6.51
CA LEU A 149 -20.95 -0.70 -6.03
C LEU A 149 -21.42 -1.73 -7.06
N GLU A 150 -21.34 -1.43 -8.36
CA GLU A 150 -21.64 -2.39 -9.41
C GLU A 150 -20.64 -3.55 -9.43
N TRP A 151 -19.35 -3.27 -9.37
CA TRP A 151 -18.28 -4.27 -9.28
C TRP A 151 -18.47 -5.17 -8.06
N CYS A 152 -18.81 -4.61 -6.90
CA CYS A 152 -19.06 -5.35 -5.66
C CYS A 152 -20.29 -6.28 -5.69
N LYS A 153 -21.11 -6.26 -6.72
CA LYS A 153 -22.23 -7.23 -6.87
C LYS A 153 -21.74 -8.63 -7.25
N THR A 154 -20.60 -8.72 -7.92
CA THR A 154 -20.04 -9.98 -8.44
C THR A 154 -18.66 -10.31 -7.90
N HIS A 155 -17.96 -9.34 -7.32
CA HIS A 155 -16.60 -9.47 -6.82
C HIS A 155 -16.46 -8.96 -5.38
N ASP A 156 -15.42 -9.39 -4.71
CA ASP A 156 -15.06 -8.91 -3.37
C ASP A 156 -13.60 -8.45 -3.30
N ALA A 157 -13.35 -7.43 -2.49
CA ALA A 157 -12.02 -6.95 -2.16
C ALA A 157 -11.92 -6.78 -0.64
N SER A 158 -11.29 -7.74 0.03
CA SER A 158 -11.05 -7.69 1.46
C SER A 158 -9.64 -7.17 1.79
N VAL A 159 -9.51 -6.46 2.90
CA VAL A 159 -8.24 -5.98 3.43
C VAL A 159 -7.82 -6.87 4.57
N LEU A 160 -6.56 -7.28 4.57
CA LEU A 160 -5.94 -8.00 5.68
C LEU A 160 -4.67 -7.27 6.14
N ARG A 161 -4.49 -7.15 7.48
CA ARG A 161 -3.33 -6.51 8.13
C ARG A 161 -2.60 -7.53 9.02
N PRO A 162 -1.81 -8.44 8.44
CA PRO A 162 -1.28 -9.60 9.15
C PRO A 162 -0.24 -9.25 10.24
N ILE A 163 0.34 -8.06 10.18
CA ILE A 163 1.34 -7.58 11.16
C ILE A 163 0.78 -6.50 12.08
N PHE A 164 -0.55 -6.38 12.18
CA PHE A 164 -1.22 -5.26 12.88
C PHE A 164 -0.76 -5.07 14.33
N HIS A 165 -0.54 -6.15 15.04
CA HIS A 165 -0.12 -6.14 16.45
C HIS A 165 1.41 -6.17 16.65
N TRP A 166 2.19 -6.30 15.58
CA TRP A 166 3.64 -6.41 15.68
C TRP A 166 4.30 -5.10 16.10
N THR A 167 5.41 -5.22 16.81
CA THR A 167 6.34 -4.12 17.08
C THR A 167 7.23 -3.85 15.86
N ALA A 168 7.93 -2.73 15.86
CA ALA A 168 8.88 -2.41 14.80
C ALA A 168 10.07 -3.40 14.78
N GLN A 169 10.46 -3.91 15.96
CA GLN A 169 11.55 -4.88 16.07
C GLN A 169 11.13 -6.24 15.51
N GLU A 170 9.95 -6.75 15.87
CA GLU A 170 9.43 -8.01 15.33
C GLU A 170 9.36 -7.99 13.79
N VAL A 171 9.01 -6.84 13.19
CA VAL A 171 9.01 -6.67 11.73
C VAL A 171 10.41 -6.85 11.16
N ILE A 172 11.42 -6.20 11.75
CA ILE A 172 12.81 -6.30 11.30
C ILE A 172 13.33 -7.73 11.50
N ASP A 173 13.10 -8.32 12.66
CA ASP A 173 13.55 -9.69 12.99
C ASP A 173 12.94 -10.69 12.01
N TYR A 174 11.66 -10.52 11.66
CA TYR A 174 10.98 -11.37 10.68
C TYR A 174 11.59 -11.25 9.28
N ILE A 175 11.91 -10.04 8.82
CA ILE A 175 12.58 -9.82 7.52
C ILE A 175 13.94 -10.53 7.50
N LEU A 176 14.74 -10.35 8.54
CA LEU A 176 16.06 -10.95 8.66
C LEU A 176 16.00 -12.49 8.75
N ALA A 177 15.07 -13.02 9.54
CA ALA A 177 14.85 -14.46 9.68
C ALA A 177 14.46 -15.14 8.35
N ASN A 178 13.88 -14.40 7.41
CA ASN A 178 13.56 -14.87 6.07
C ASN A 178 14.66 -14.59 5.03
N GLY A 179 15.88 -14.27 5.47
CA GLY A 179 17.03 -14.06 4.58
C GLY A 179 17.00 -12.77 3.77
N GLN A 180 16.09 -11.85 4.11
CA GLN A 180 15.94 -10.56 3.47
C GLN A 180 16.59 -9.45 4.30
N ARG A 181 16.85 -8.30 3.71
CA ARG A 181 17.28 -7.09 4.41
C ARG A 181 16.24 -5.99 4.27
N PRO A 182 16.00 -5.19 5.33
CA PRO A 182 15.18 -3.98 5.22
C PRO A 182 15.80 -2.98 4.23
N ASN A 183 14.99 -2.00 3.79
CA ASN A 183 15.47 -0.93 2.92
C ASN A 183 16.72 -0.24 3.52
N PRO A 184 17.80 -0.03 2.74
CA PRO A 184 19.06 0.53 3.22
C PRO A 184 18.93 1.94 3.82
N LEU A 185 17.86 2.65 3.56
CA LEU A 185 17.59 3.95 4.17
C LEU A 185 17.44 3.86 5.70
N TYR A 186 16.98 2.72 6.24
CA TYR A 186 16.92 2.53 7.70
C TYR A 186 18.32 2.54 8.35
N GLU A 187 19.34 1.98 7.68
CA GLU A 187 20.73 2.01 8.15
C GLU A 187 21.32 3.43 8.11
N ARG A 188 20.76 4.31 7.27
CA ARG A 188 21.13 5.73 7.19
C ARG A 188 20.35 6.61 8.19
N GLY A 189 19.60 6.02 9.13
CA GLY A 189 18.90 6.71 10.19
C GLY A 189 17.50 7.18 9.86
N PHE A 190 16.92 6.78 8.70
CA PHE A 190 15.53 7.10 8.39
C PHE A 190 14.58 6.23 9.23
N ALA A 191 13.73 6.86 10.01
CA ALA A 191 12.72 6.15 10.82
C ALA A 191 11.60 5.53 9.96
N ARG A 192 11.34 6.10 8.78
CA ARG A 192 10.29 5.67 7.85
C ARG A 192 10.78 5.72 6.41
N VAL A 193 10.31 4.77 5.61
CA VAL A 193 10.55 4.71 4.17
C VAL A 193 9.22 4.71 3.42
N GLY A 194 9.16 5.47 2.35
CA GLY A 194 8.03 5.69 1.48
C GLY A 194 8.35 6.89 0.59
N CYS A 195 7.38 7.77 0.31
CA CYS A 195 7.66 9.03 -0.39
C CYS A 195 8.76 9.81 0.33
N PHE A 196 9.66 10.47 -0.44
CA PHE A 196 10.86 11.11 0.13
C PHE A 196 10.97 12.58 -0.32
N PRO A 197 11.04 13.52 0.62
CA PRO A 197 10.79 13.41 2.05
C PRO A 197 9.29 13.32 2.37
N CYS A 198 8.89 12.34 3.20
CA CYS A 198 7.52 12.28 3.67
C CYS A 198 7.34 13.23 4.86
N ILE A 199 6.28 14.03 4.84
CA ILE A 199 5.92 14.97 5.92
C ILE A 199 5.16 14.31 7.09
N MET A 200 4.99 13.00 7.04
CA MET A 200 4.22 12.19 7.98
C MET A 200 5.11 11.45 8.96
#